data_43c24f3c6e8444b92617ae5c89557603
#
_entry.id   43c24f3c6e8444b92617ae5c89557603
#
_cell.length_a   1.000
_cell.length_b   1.000
_cell.length_c   1.000
_cell.angle_alpha   90.00
_cell.angle_beta   90.00
_cell.angle_gamma   90.00
#
_symmetry.space_group_name_H-M   'P 1'
#
loop_
_entity.id
_entity.type
_entity.pdbx_description
1 polymer ?
#
loop_
_entity_poly.entity_id
_entity_poly.type
_entity_poly.pdbx_seq_one_letter_code
_entity_poly.pdbx_strand_id
1 'polypeptide(L)'
;ACHAQMYTMGTLLRHGSDAQKSKYLPQVAQGNLRLQAFGVTEPTSGTDTSALRCTARKEGQAYIVNGQKIWTSRAEHSDLLLLLARTTPLNQVEKRTEGLSVFLVDMREASESALSIRPIRTMMNHATTELFFDNLSVPQGNLIGEEGKGFRYILSGMNAERILIAAECIGDAKWFIEKASGYACERQVFGR
;
A
#
# COMPACT_ATOMS: atom_id res chain seq x y z
N ALA A 1 -9.45 3.01 -8.10
CA ALA A 1 -8.34 2.54 -8.94
C ALA A 1 -7.26 3.60 -9.13
N CYS A 2 -7.60 4.80 -9.65
CA CYS A 2 -6.63 5.89 -9.84
C CYS A 2 -5.95 6.32 -8.53
N HIS A 3 -6.72 6.43 -7.48
CA HIS A 3 -6.29 6.81 -6.14
C HIS A 3 -5.12 5.94 -5.63
N ALA A 4 -5.27 4.62 -5.60
CA ALA A 4 -4.22 3.73 -5.15
C ALA A 4 -2.93 3.83 -5.99
N GLN A 5 -3.03 3.97 -7.31
CA GLN A 5 -1.86 4.15 -8.17
C GLN A 5 -1.11 5.46 -7.90
N MET A 6 -1.80 6.53 -7.53
CA MET A 6 -1.16 7.83 -7.32
C MET A 6 -0.18 7.81 -6.15
N TYR A 7 -0.52 7.23 -5.01
CA TYR A 7 0.39 7.21 -3.87
C TYR A 7 1.42 6.09 -3.94
N THR A 8 1.07 4.91 -4.46
CA THR A 8 2.03 3.81 -4.62
C THR A 8 3.04 4.13 -5.71
N MET A 9 2.58 4.59 -6.87
CA MET A 9 3.44 4.99 -7.98
C MET A 9 4.32 6.19 -7.62
N GLY A 10 3.82 7.13 -6.81
CA GLY A 10 4.57 8.28 -6.35
C GLY A 10 5.84 7.90 -5.58
N THR A 11 5.81 6.81 -4.81
CA THR A 11 6.98 6.29 -4.11
C THR A 11 8.01 5.73 -5.10
N LEU A 12 7.58 4.94 -6.07
CA LEU A 12 8.45 4.42 -7.13
C LEU A 12 9.05 5.55 -7.97
N LEU A 13 8.23 6.54 -8.36
CA LEU A 13 8.66 7.67 -9.19
C LEU A 13 9.76 8.50 -8.51
N ARG A 14 9.62 8.78 -7.21
CA ARG A 14 10.57 9.64 -6.48
C ARG A 14 11.80 8.90 -6.01
N HIS A 15 11.68 7.65 -5.62
CA HIS A 15 12.72 6.90 -4.88
C HIS A 15 13.21 5.64 -5.59
N GLY A 16 12.53 5.20 -6.64
CA GLY A 16 12.99 4.09 -7.47
C GLY A 16 14.27 4.42 -8.22
N SER A 17 15.08 3.40 -8.51
CA SER A 17 16.24 3.52 -9.40
C SER A 17 15.78 3.80 -10.84
N ASP A 18 16.70 4.32 -11.67
CA ASP A 18 16.39 4.56 -13.10
C ASP A 18 16.04 3.25 -13.82
N ALA A 19 16.66 2.14 -13.44
CA ALA A 19 16.34 0.81 -13.95
C ALA A 19 14.90 0.39 -13.59
N GLN A 20 14.48 0.60 -12.33
CA GLN A 20 13.10 0.32 -11.90
C GLN A 20 12.10 1.22 -12.62
N LYS A 21 12.37 2.51 -12.71
CA LYS A 21 11.49 3.46 -13.41
C LYS A 21 11.34 3.11 -14.88
N SER A 22 12.45 2.82 -15.57
CA SER A 22 12.43 2.45 -16.99
C SER A 22 11.72 1.12 -17.24
N LYS A 23 11.82 0.15 -16.30
CA LYS A 23 11.15 -1.15 -16.40
C LYS A 23 9.64 -1.05 -16.20
N TYR A 24 9.20 -0.32 -15.17
CA TYR A 24 7.83 -0.41 -14.68
C TYR A 24 6.93 0.76 -15.09
N LEU A 25 7.43 2.00 -15.07
CA LEU A 25 6.57 3.18 -15.31
C LEU A 25 5.92 3.22 -16.71
N PRO A 26 6.62 2.90 -17.80
CA PRO A 26 5.97 2.87 -19.11
C PRO A 26 4.82 1.86 -19.20
N GLN A 27 4.99 0.68 -18.58
CA GLN A 27 3.98 -0.37 -18.59
C GLN A 27 2.76 0.01 -17.72
N VAL A 28 2.99 0.70 -16.60
CA VAL A 28 1.90 1.24 -15.76
C VAL A 28 1.15 2.34 -16.51
N ALA A 29 1.86 3.23 -17.20
CA ALA A 29 1.25 4.32 -17.99
C ALA A 29 0.40 3.79 -19.17
N GLN A 30 0.81 2.70 -19.77
CA GLN A 30 0.08 2.02 -20.86
C GLN A 30 -1.08 1.14 -20.35
N GLY A 31 -1.20 0.95 -19.05
CA GLY A 31 -2.21 0.06 -18.45
C GLY A 31 -1.88 -1.43 -18.52
N ASN A 32 -0.68 -1.80 -18.94
CA ASN A 32 -0.21 -3.19 -19.03
C ASN A 32 0.18 -3.77 -17.65
N LEU A 33 0.53 -2.91 -16.69
CA LEU A 33 0.80 -3.27 -15.30
C LEU A 33 -0.03 -2.42 -14.34
N ARG A 34 -0.48 -3.05 -13.27
CA ARG A 34 -1.24 -2.41 -12.21
C ARG A 34 -0.43 -2.40 -10.92
N LEU A 35 -0.07 -1.21 -10.44
CA LEU A 35 0.54 -0.98 -9.14
C LEU A 35 -0.51 -0.35 -8.21
N GLN A 36 -1.38 -1.17 -7.63
CA GLN A 36 -2.51 -0.72 -6.81
C GLN A 36 -2.44 -1.24 -5.37
N ALA A 37 -1.70 -2.32 -5.13
CA ALA A 37 -1.57 -2.91 -3.82
C ALA A 37 -0.50 -2.21 -2.97
N PHE A 38 -0.87 -1.87 -1.73
CA PHE A 38 0.02 -1.21 -0.76
C PHE A 38 0.01 -2.00 0.56
N GLY A 39 1.07 -2.75 0.81
CA GLY A 39 1.22 -3.62 1.97
C GLY A 39 1.98 -2.93 3.10
N VAL A 40 1.27 -2.25 3.99
CA VAL A 40 1.84 -1.57 5.16
C VAL A 40 1.23 -2.09 6.45
N THR A 41 -0.08 -1.96 6.62
CA THR A 41 -0.81 -2.30 7.85
C THR A 41 -0.70 -3.80 8.17
N GLU A 42 -0.52 -4.10 9.45
CA GLU A 42 -0.50 -5.46 9.99
C GLU A 42 -1.60 -5.64 11.04
N PRO A 43 -2.03 -6.88 11.35
CA PRO A 43 -3.07 -7.12 12.36
C PRO A 43 -2.75 -6.49 13.73
N THR A 44 -1.47 -6.35 14.05
CA THR A 44 -0.97 -5.80 15.32
C THR A 44 -0.47 -4.37 15.22
N SER A 45 -0.46 -3.77 14.03
CA SER A 45 0.15 -2.46 13.79
C SER A 45 -0.55 -1.71 12.66
N GLY A 46 -1.50 -0.86 13.03
CA GLY A 46 -2.19 0.05 12.10
C GLY A 46 -1.61 1.46 12.18
N THR A 47 -2.03 2.25 13.15
CA THR A 47 -1.59 3.64 13.32
C THR A 47 -0.10 3.76 13.61
N ASP A 48 0.45 2.87 14.44
CA ASP A 48 1.89 2.79 14.72
C ASP A 48 2.61 1.92 13.69
N THR A 49 2.83 2.47 12.49
CA THR A 49 3.58 1.79 11.43
C THR A 49 5.04 1.52 11.78
N SER A 50 5.58 2.13 12.83
CA SER A 50 6.94 1.84 13.29
C SER A 50 7.06 0.49 14.05
N ALA A 51 5.92 -0.09 14.44
CA ALA A 51 5.86 -1.38 15.15
C ALA A 51 5.69 -2.61 14.24
N LEU A 52 5.83 -2.45 12.93
CA LEU A 52 5.70 -3.52 11.94
C LEU A 52 6.62 -4.72 12.24
N ARG A 53 6.07 -5.92 12.06
CA ARG A 53 6.73 -7.21 12.33
C ARG A 53 7.04 -8.02 11.08
N CYS A 54 6.39 -7.74 9.95
CA CYS A 54 6.72 -8.37 8.67
C CYS A 54 8.20 -8.10 8.37
N THR A 55 8.99 -9.15 8.17
CA THR A 55 10.44 -9.10 8.01
C THR A 55 10.83 -9.31 6.55
N ALA A 56 11.98 -8.75 6.16
CA ALA A 56 12.64 -9.01 4.89
C ALA A 56 14.13 -9.21 5.17
N ARG A 57 14.56 -10.47 5.29
CA ARG A 57 15.95 -10.83 5.60
C ARG A 57 16.75 -10.99 4.32
N LYS A 58 17.88 -10.30 4.23
CA LYS A 58 18.76 -10.41 3.06
C LYS A 58 19.45 -11.77 3.02
N GLU A 59 19.32 -12.45 1.88
CA GLU A 59 20.00 -13.71 1.58
C GLU A 59 20.58 -13.65 0.15
N GLY A 60 21.88 -13.51 0.06
CA GLY A 60 22.57 -13.37 -1.22
C GLY A 60 22.06 -12.17 -2.02
N GLN A 61 21.48 -12.44 -3.18
CA GLN A 61 20.94 -11.42 -4.11
C GLN A 61 19.41 -11.23 -3.95
N ALA A 62 18.82 -11.72 -2.87
CA ALA A 62 17.38 -11.59 -2.61
C ALA A 62 17.13 -11.22 -1.14
N TYR A 63 15.88 -10.78 -0.90
CA TYR A 63 15.29 -10.66 0.43
C TYR A 63 14.22 -11.72 0.60
N ILE A 64 14.28 -12.44 1.71
CA ILE A 64 13.28 -13.44 2.09
C ILE A 64 12.28 -12.77 3.03
N VAL A 65 11.04 -12.64 2.55
CA VAL A 65 9.97 -11.94 3.24
C VAL A 65 9.08 -12.93 3.97
N ASN A 66 8.82 -12.64 5.26
CA ASN A 66 7.93 -13.41 6.11
C ASN A 66 7.03 -12.48 6.92
N GLY A 67 5.75 -12.83 7.01
CA GLY A 67 4.79 -12.07 7.81
C GLY A 67 3.41 -11.94 7.17
N GLN A 68 2.67 -10.94 7.62
CA GLN A 68 1.29 -10.72 7.19
C GLN A 68 1.03 -9.23 7.00
N LYS A 69 0.20 -8.90 6.01
CA LYS A 69 -0.41 -7.57 5.86
C LYS A 69 -1.93 -7.71 5.81
N ILE A 70 -2.62 -6.69 6.30
CA ILE A 70 -4.09 -6.65 6.34
C ILE A 70 -4.59 -5.33 5.77
N TRP A 71 -5.84 -5.32 5.34
CA TRP A 71 -6.52 -4.17 4.74
C TRP A 71 -5.86 -3.68 3.45
N THR A 72 -5.19 -4.58 2.72
CA THR A 72 -4.60 -4.25 1.42
C THR A 72 -5.68 -4.26 0.36
N SER A 73 -5.99 -3.08 -0.16
CA SER A 73 -6.99 -2.94 -1.22
C SER A 73 -6.44 -3.41 -2.56
N ARG A 74 -7.28 -4.13 -3.32
CA ARG A 74 -7.07 -4.50 -4.71
C ARG A 74 -5.85 -5.37 -5.01
N ALA A 75 -5.32 -6.11 -4.04
CA ALA A 75 -4.18 -7.00 -4.30
C ALA A 75 -4.50 -8.08 -5.35
N GLU A 76 -5.73 -8.63 -5.34
CA GLU A 76 -6.18 -9.60 -6.35
C GLU A 76 -6.23 -9.04 -7.78
N HIS A 77 -6.23 -7.72 -7.92
CA HIS A 77 -6.34 -7.01 -9.20
C HIS A 77 -5.07 -6.20 -9.51
N SER A 78 -4.00 -6.43 -8.79
CA SER A 78 -2.72 -5.73 -8.92
C SER A 78 -1.64 -6.71 -9.36
N ASP A 79 -0.80 -6.29 -10.28
CA ASP A 79 0.37 -7.07 -10.71
C ASP A 79 1.55 -6.85 -9.76
N LEU A 80 1.63 -5.63 -9.21
CA LEU A 80 2.71 -5.17 -8.37
C LEU A 80 2.18 -4.78 -6.99
N LEU A 81 2.98 -5.06 -5.96
CA LEU A 81 2.74 -4.67 -4.57
C LEU A 81 3.87 -3.78 -4.09
N LEU A 82 3.53 -2.60 -3.57
CA LEU A 82 4.46 -1.79 -2.79
C LEU A 82 4.44 -2.30 -1.35
N LEU A 83 5.50 -2.92 -0.89
CA LEU A 83 5.58 -3.58 0.41
C LEU A 83 6.55 -2.86 1.34
N LEU A 84 6.09 -2.52 2.55
CA LEU A 84 6.95 -2.08 3.64
C LEU A 84 7.22 -3.25 4.58
N ALA A 85 8.50 -3.60 4.76
CA ALA A 85 8.92 -4.67 5.64
C ALA A 85 10.17 -4.28 6.44
N ARG A 86 10.44 -4.98 7.52
CA ARG A 86 11.56 -4.72 8.40
C ARG A 86 12.78 -5.52 7.96
N THR A 87 13.84 -4.82 7.58
CA THR A 87 15.14 -5.40 7.22
C THR A 87 16.12 -5.46 8.38
N THR A 88 16.01 -4.53 9.35
CA THR A 88 16.81 -4.54 10.57
C THR A 88 15.90 -4.74 11.77
N PRO A 89 16.16 -5.71 12.65
CA PRO A 89 15.38 -5.95 13.86
C PRO A 89 15.21 -4.69 14.73
N LEU A 90 14.04 -4.55 15.38
CA LEU A 90 13.70 -3.36 16.16
C LEU A 90 14.66 -3.07 17.32
N ASN A 91 15.26 -4.11 17.89
CA ASN A 91 16.26 -4.03 18.96
C ASN A 91 17.68 -3.66 18.48
N GLN A 92 17.87 -3.49 17.17
CA GLN A 92 19.16 -3.14 16.57
C GLN A 92 19.14 -1.74 15.92
N VAL A 93 18.07 -0.97 16.09
CA VAL A 93 17.93 0.38 15.56
C VAL A 93 17.80 1.39 16.69
N GLU A 94 18.30 2.61 16.49
CA GLU A 94 18.14 3.68 17.47
C GLU A 94 16.73 4.26 17.48
N LYS A 95 16.14 4.41 16.28
CA LYS A 95 14.78 4.93 16.10
C LYS A 95 13.90 3.84 15.51
N ARG A 96 12.70 3.66 16.05
CA ARG A 96 11.73 2.65 15.60
C ARG A 96 11.37 2.76 14.11
N THR A 97 11.52 3.93 13.51
CA THR A 97 11.29 4.20 12.08
C THR A 97 12.44 3.77 11.18
N GLU A 98 13.59 3.47 11.74
CA GLU A 98 14.74 2.92 11.03
C GLU A 98 14.60 1.41 10.84
N GLY A 99 15.37 0.85 9.92
CA GLY A 99 15.36 -0.57 9.63
C GLY A 99 14.09 -1.06 8.90
N LEU A 100 13.26 -0.15 8.42
CA LEU A 100 12.14 -0.44 7.52
C LEU A 100 12.56 -0.15 6.08
N SER A 101 12.24 -1.05 5.17
CA SER A 101 12.58 -0.95 3.75
C SER A 101 11.35 -1.13 2.87
N VAL A 102 11.36 -0.49 1.71
CA VAL A 102 10.28 -0.57 0.73
C VAL A 102 10.70 -1.44 -0.44
N PHE A 103 9.86 -2.38 -0.81
CA PHE A 103 10.07 -3.29 -1.93
C PHE A 103 8.96 -3.14 -2.97
N LEU A 104 9.34 -3.24 -4.24
CA LEU A 104 8.40 -3.43 -5.34
C LEU A 104 8.32 -4.93 -5.64
N VAL A 105 7.29 -5.59 -5.16
CA VAL A 105 7.08 -7.03 -5.35
C VAL A 105 6.27 -7.26 -6.63
N ASP A 106 6.81 -8.03 -7.56
CA ASP A 106 6.05 -8.55 -8.70
C ASP A 106 5.30 -9.80 -8.24
N MET A 107 4.00 -9.64 -8.00
CA MET A 107 3.16 -10.73 -7.47
C MET A 107 2.90 -11.83 -8.50
N ARG A 108 3.11 -11.55 -9.79
CA ARG A 108 2.94 -12.53 -10.87
C ARG A 108 4.05 -13.59 -10.86
N GLU A 109 5.22 -13.26 -10.29
CA GLU A 109 6.38 -14.13 -10.15
C GLU A 109 6.34 -14.94 -8.84
N ALA A 110 5.43 -14.60 -7.92
CA ALA A 110 5.31 -15.28 -6.64
C ALA A 110 4.56 -16.61 -6.77
N SER A 111 5.06 -17.66 -6.11
CA SER A 111 4.30 -18.90 -6.00
C SER A 111 3.14 -18.74 -4.99
N GLU A 112 2.06 -19.50 -5.17
CA GLU A 112 0.92 -19.50 -4.25
C GLU A 112 1.30 -19.91 -2.81
N SER A 113 2.33 -20.72 -2.67
CA SER A 113 2.85 -21.11 -1.35
C SER A 113 3.61 -19.98 -0.66
N ALA A 114 4.27 -19.09 -1.43
CA ALA A 114 5.05 -17.98 -0.89
C ALA A 114 4.22 -16.70 -0.66
N LEU A 115 3.17 -16.49 -1.46
CA LEU A 115 2.24 -15.36 -1.32
C LEU A 115 0.80 -15.85 -1.40
N SER A 116 0.09 -15.81 -0.27
CA SER A 116 -1.34 -16.09 -0.22
C SER A 116 -2.12 -14.79 -0.06
N ILE A 117 -3.08 -14.57 -0.96
CA ILE A 117 -3.98 -13.40 -0.96
C ILE A 117 -5.36 -13.90 -0.56
N ARG A 118 -5.93 -13.36 0.53
CA ARG A 118 -7.23 -13.76 1.05
C ARG A 118 -8.19 -12.58 1.09
N PRO A 119 -9.34 -12.65 0.40
CA PRO A 119 -10.34 -11.59 0.44
C PRO A 119 -10.93 -11.41 1.85
N ILE A 120 -11.11 -10.15 2.25
CA ILE A 120 -11.86 -9.78 3.44
C ILE A 120 -13.22 -9.28 2.99
N ARG A 121 -14.28 -9.87 3.52
CA ARG A 121 -15.64 -9.39 3.27
C ARG A 121 -15.89 -8.12 4.08
N THR A 122 -16.07 -7.02 3.37
CA THR A 122 -16.37 -5.70 3.95
C THR A 122 -17.78 -5.25 3.58
N MET A 123 -18.29 -4.26 4.27
CA MET A 123 -19.61 -3.66 4.00
C MET A 123 -19.64 -2.98 2.62
N MET A 124 -18.50 -2.40 2.21
CA MET A 124 -18.29 -1.86 0.87
C MET A 124 -17.24 -2.71 0.16
N ASN A 125 -17.54 -3.18 -1.05
CA ASN A 125 -16.65 -4.06 -1.78
C ASN A 125 -15.51 -3.28 -2.46
N HIS A 126 -14.40 -3.10 -1.76
CA HIS A 126 -13.17 -2.51 -2.29
C HIS A 126 -12.11 -3.54 -2.69
N ALA A 127 -12.46 -4.82 -2.81
CA ALA A 127 -11.51 -5.91 -2.98
C ALA A 127 -10.38 -5.83 -1.91
N THR A 128 -10.78 -5.70 -0.66
CA THR A 128 -9.88 -5.65 0.49
C THR A 128 -9.37 -7.04 0.82
N THR A 129 -8.09 -7.16 1.12
CA THR A 129 -7.44 -8.46 1.31
C THR A 129 -6.51 -8.49 2.51
N GLU A 130 -6.24 -9.72 2.96
CA GLU A 130 -5.07 -10.09 3.76
C GLU A 130 -4.01 -10.69 2.86
N LEU A 131 -2.75 -10.40 3.14
CA LEU A 131 -1.60 -10.98 2.46
C LEU A 131 -0.76 -11.75 3.45
N PHE A 132 -0.40 -12.99 3.12
CA PHE A 132 0.50 -13.80 3.91
C PHE A 132 1.75 -14.10 3.09
N PHE A 133 2.90 -13.84 3.69
CA PHE A 133 4.21 -14.09 3.11
C PHE A 133 4.88 -15.24 3.86
N ASP A 134 5.21 -16.30 3.14
CA ASP A 134 5.96 -17.44 3.66
C ASP A 134 7.18 -17.68 2.78
N ASN A 135 8.33 -17.21 3.25
CA ASN A 135 9.60 -17.28 2.54
C ASN A 135 9.52 -16.70 1.12
N LEU A 136 8.74 -15.63 0.92
CA LEU A 136 8.66 -14.97 -0.38
C LEU A 136 10.03 -14.37 -0.76
N SER A 137 10.59 -14.84 -1.86
CA SER A 137 11.85 -14.32 -2.41
C SER A 137 11.61 -13.07 -3.23
N VAL A 138 12.23 -11.96 -2.83
CA VAL A 138 12.17 -10.69 -3.55
C VAL A 138 13.58 -10.32 -4.00
N PRO A 139 13.85 -10.18 -5.30
CA PRO A 139 15.18 -9.82 -5.81
C PRO A 139 15.70 -8.52 -5.19
N GLN A 140 17.00 -8.43 -4.92
CA GLN A 140 17.62 -7.23 -4.36
C GLN A 140 17.38 -5.99 -5.21
N GLY A 141 17.30 -6.13 -6.53
CA GLY A 141 16.99 -5.05 -7.46
C GLY A 141 15.58 -4.47 -7.31
N ASN A 142 14.71 -5.11 -6.52
CA ASN A 142 13.35 -4.64 -6.23
C ASN A 142 13.25 -3.83 -4.93
N LEU A 143 14.36 -3.64 -4.21
CA LEU A 143 14.43 -2.66 -3.11
C LEU A 143 14.31 -1.25 -3.69
N ILE A 144 13.42 -0.44 -3.16
CA ILE A 144 13.25 0.96 -3.55
C ILE A 144 14.10 1.85 -2.63
N GLY A 145 15.02 2.59 -3.23
CA GLY A 145 15.94 3.46 -2.50
C GLY A 145 16.95 2.68 -1.66
N GLU A 146 17.25 3.17 -0.47
CA GLU A 146 18.24 2.61 0.45
C GLU A 146 17.57 1.69 1.49
N GLU A 147 18.25 0.60 1.82
CA GLU A 147 17.83 -0.30 2.90
C GLU A 147 17.73 0.46 4.24
N GLY A 148 16.69 0.15 5.01
CA GLY A 148 16.45 0.77 6.32
C GLY A 148 15.82 2.17 6.28
N LYS A 149 15.70 2.81 5.11
CA LYS A 149 15.12 4.17 4.97
C LYS A 149 13.70 4.19 4.41
N GLY A 150 13.07 3.04 4.28
CA GLY A 150 11.76 2.86 3.64
C GLY A 150 10.63 3.66 4.28
N PHE A 151 10.64 3.85 5.59
CA PHE A 151 9.64 4.66 6.28
C PHE A 151 9.59 6.11 5.75
N ARG A 152 10.75 6.72 5.50
CA ARG A 152 10.83 8.06 4.90
C ARG A 152 10.26 8.09 3.49
N TYR A 153 10.48 7.03 2.72
CA TYR A 153 10.02 6.97 1.33
C TYR A 153 8.50 6.85 1.23
N ILE A 154 7.87 6.01 2.07
CA ILE A 154 6.41 5.91 2.06
C ILE A 154 5.73 7.19 2.55
N LEU A 155 6.32 7.92 3.51
CA LEU A 155 5.75 9.19 3.99
C LEU A 155 5.57 10.21 2.86
N SER A 156 6.48 10.24 1.90
CA SER A 156 6.36 11.15 0.74
C SER A 156 5.18 10.78 -0.17
N GLY A 157 4.86 9.49 -0.30
CA GLY A 157 3.67 8.98 -0.98
C GLY A 157 2.40 9.28 -0.19
N MET A 158 2.41 9.03 1.12
CA MET A 158 1.28 9.27 2.01
C MET A 158 0.86 10.74 2.10
N ASN A 159 1.76 11.69 1.85
CA ASN A 159 1.38 13.11 1.80
C ASN A 159 0.45 13.41 0.62
N ALA A 160 0.70 12.82 -0.54
CA ALA A 160 -0.20 12.92 -1.69
C ALA A 160 -1.56 12.28 -1.39
N GLU A 161 -1.55 11.11 -0.71
CA GLU A 161 -2.77 10.43 -0.27
C GLU A 161 -3.59 11.31 0.68
N ARG A 162 -2.97 11.92 1.69
CA ARG A 162 -3.66 12.82 2.63
C ARG A 162 -4.34 13.99 1.91
N ILE A 163 -3.69 14.58 0.92
CA ILE A 163 -4.26 15.69 0.13
C ILE A 163 -5.47 15.19 -0.68
N LEU A 164 -5.36 14.02 -1.31
CA LEU A 164 -6.45 13.42 -2.07
C LEU A 164 -7.66 13.12 -1.19
N ILE A 165 -7.46 12.45 -0.07
CA ILE A 165 -8.54 12.11 0.88
C ILE A 165 -9.19 13.40 1.44
N ALA A 166 -8.40 14.42 1.77
CA ALA A 166 -8.94 15.69 2.24
C ALA A 166 -9.84 16.35 1.16
N ALA A 167 -9.40 16.35 -0.10
CA ALA A 167 -10.19 16.88 -1.20
C ALA A 167 -11.48 16.09 -1.44
N GLU A 168 -11.41 14.75 -1.36
CA GLU A 168 -12.55 13.84 -1.45
C GLU A 168 -13.56 14.13 -0.34
N CYS A 169 -13.12 14.23 0.92
CA CYS A 169 -13.98 14.58 2.05
C CYS A 169 -14.72 15.92 1.87
N ILE A 170 -14.08 16.93 1.28
CA ILE A 170 -14.72 18.21 0.98
C ILE A 170 -15.81 18.05 -0.09
N GLY A 171 -15.54 17.24 -1.13
CA GLY A 171 -16.53 16.94 -2.18
C GLY A 171 -17.76 16.22 -1.61
N ASP A 172 -17.51 15.18 -0.81
CA ASP A 172 -18.56 14.40 -0.15
C ASP A 172 -19.40 15.27 0.78
N ALA A 173 -18.76 16.12 1.59
CA ALA A 173 -19.45 17.03 2.50
C ALA A 173 -20.40 17.98 1.76
N LYS A 174 -19.98 18.55 0.64
CA LYS A 174 -20.83 19.41 -0.20
C LYS A 174 -22.03 18.63 -0.74
N TRP A 175 -21.80 17.42 -1.24
CA TRP A 175 -22.88 16.57 -1.75
C TRP A 175 -23.88 16.19 -0.66
N PHE A 176 -23.41 15.79 0.53
CA PHE A 176 -24.28 15.45 1.65
C PHE A 176 -25.11 16.64 2.13
N ILE A 177 -24.55 17.85 2.20
CA ILE A 177 -25.29 19.08 2.56
C ILE A 177 -26.39 19.34 1.53
N GLU A 178 -26.08 19.26 0.24
CA GLU A 178 -27.08 19.45 -0.83
C GLU A 178 -28.21 18.44 -0.71
N LYS A 179 -27.89 17.14 -0.57
CA LYS A 179 -28.90 16.08 -0.47
C LYS A 179 -29.76 16.19 0.80
N ALA A 180 -29.12 16.46 1.94
CA ALA A 180 -29.83 16.61 3.21
C ALA A 180 -30.75 17.84 3.20
N SER A 181 -30.31 18.96 2.64
CA SER A 181 -31.12 20.17 2.52
C SER A 181 -32.31 19.96 1.60
N GLY A 182 -32.08 19.31 0.42
CA GLY A 182 -33.17 18.98 -0.50
C GLY A 182 -34.20 18.06 0.16
N TYR A 183 -33.74 16.98 0.80
CA TYR A 183 -34.64 16.09 1.52
C TYR A 183 -35.43 16.78 2.65
N ALA A 184 -34.79 17.68 3.41
CA ALA A 184 -35.44 18.40 4.49
C ALA A 184 -36.55 19.35 3.96
N CYS A 185 -36.39 19.91 2.76
CA CYS A 185 -37.39 20.76 2.13
C CYS A 185 -38.59 19.96 1.58
N GLU A 186 -38.40 18.73 1.15
CA GLU A 186 -39.42 17.90 0.54
C GLU A 186 -40.17 17.01 1.55
N ARG A 187 -39.50 16.66 2.66
CA ARG A 187 -40.04 15.72 3.65
C ARG A 187 -41.23 16.35 4.40
N GLN A 188 -42.37 15.69 4.32
CA GLN A 188 -43.54 16.01 5.12
C GLN A 188 -43.61 15.17 6.38
N VAL A 189 -43.83 15.83 7.53
CA VAL A 189 -44.06 15.19 8.83
C VAL A 189 -45.26 15.84 9.50
N PHE A 190 -46.05 15.06 10.22
CA PHE A 190 -47.30 15.57 10.88
C PHE A 190 -48.27 16.24 9.92
N GLY A 191 -48.32 15.83 8.65
CA GLY A 191 -49.20 16.36 7.62
C GLY A 191 -48.83 17.74 7.08
N ARG A 192 -47.62 18.17 7.30
CA ARG A 192 -47.05 19.45 6.83
C ARG A 192 -45.59 19.35 6.56
#